data_c56de281b9c72e370a13454a7f7a3153
#
_entry.id   c56de281b9c72e370a13454a7f7a3153
#
_cell.length_a   1.000
_cell.length_b   1.000
_cell.length_c   1.000
_cell.angle_alpha   90.00
_cell.angle_beta   90.00
_cell.angle_gamma   90.00
#
_symmetry.space_group_name_H-M   'P 1'
#
loop_
_entity.id
_entity.type
_entity.pdbx_description
1 polymer ?
#
loop_
_entity_poly.entity_id
_entity_poly.type
_entity_poly.pdbx_seq_one_letter_code
_entity_poly.pdbx_strand_id
1 'polypeptide(L)'
;DHTFDTHVEKADTEFDGAFTIINKLFAQHLPERFTLINREEDLGLDGLRQAKLSYHPAFLQHKFAAICMHPDEVACKELWMKAFGDDEQFADSFIMRYYSRRRMLTAEAEGRMAAMLPLLPFRTELGRTTYIYGVATDPAFRGRGLASQLMREAMRLIAERGDDAALLIPTPGKEWLREFYGRFGFAGDVPARFVSADRFDFGTGDAAADRAMVWRRDSSVPLPEQLTASWHS
;
A
#
# COMPACT_ATOMS: atom_id res chain seq x y z
N ASP A 1 4.90 -0.12 39.14
CA ASP A 1 5.50 0.39 37.95
C ASP A 1 6.35 1.61 38.32
N HIS A 2 7.61 1.64 37.86
CA HIS A 2 8.58 2.68 38.21
C HIS A 2 8.88 3.59 37.00
N THR A 3 8.10 3.45 35.95
CA THR A 3 8.25 4.25 34.70
C THR A 3 7.14 5.29 34.61
N PHE A 4 7.50 6.51 34.29
CA PHE A 4 6.56 7.56 33.96
C PHE A 4 6.54 7.76 32.42
N ASP A 5 5.35 7.77 31.83
CA ASP A 5 5.17 7.94 30.40
C ASP A 5 4.84 9.40 30.06
N THR A 6 5.68 10.02 29.21
CA THR A 6 5.45 11.37 28.70
C THR A 6 4.85 11.29 27.30
N HIS A 7 3.53 11.48 27.19
CA HIS A 7 2.80 11.38 25.91
C HIS A 7 2.91 12.63 25.05
N VAL A 8 2.87 13.80 25.64
CA VAL A 8 2.89 15.07 24.93
C VAL A 8 3.75 16.08 25.69
N GLU A 9 4.61 16.74 24.95
CA GLU A 9 5.44 17.84 25.42
C GLU A 9 5.36 19.00 24.42
N LYS A 10 5.09 20.20 24.91
CA LYS A 10 5.03 21.39 24.09
C LYS A 10 5.82 22.53 24.77
N ALA A 11 6.60 23.24 23.99
CA ALA A 11 7.30 24.45 24.38
C ALA A 11 7.14 25.52 23.31
N ASP A 12 7.29 26.76 23.70
CA ASP A 12 7.39 27.87 22.76
C ASP A 12 8.76 27.81 22.08
N THR A 13 8.73 27.64 20.76
CA THR A 13 9.94 27.48 19.94
C THR A 13 10.68 28.80 19.70
N GLU A 14 10.13 29.95 20.10
CA GLU A 14 10.83 31.25 20.05
C GLU A 14 11.91 31.34 21.13
N PHE A 15 11.86 30.47 22.15
CA PHE A 15 12.84 30.44 23.24
C PHE A 15 13.81 29.25 23.07
N ASP A 16 15.05 29.56 22.74
CA ASP A 16 16.11 28.56 22.65
C ASP A 16 16.26 27.80 23.97
N GLY A 17 16.28 26.46 23.92
CA GLY A 17 16.44 25.61 25.08
C GLY A 17 15.19 25.39 25.92
N ALA A 18 14.03 25.93 25.51
CA ALA A 18 12.78 25.77 26.25
C ALA A 18 12.42 24.30 26.51
N PHE A 19 12.51 23.43 25.49
CA PHE A 19 12.30 22.00 25.65
C PHE A 19 13.26 21.34 26.66
N THR A 20 14.56 21.74 26.62
CA THR A 20 15.55 21.19 27.55
C THR A 20 15.26 21.58 28.99
N ILE A 21 14.86 22.84 29.24
CA ILE A 21 14.49 23.32 30.56
C ILE A 21 13.27 22.64 31.10
N ILE A 22 12.20 22.51 30.28
CA ILE A 22 10.96 21.81 30.66
C ILE A 22 11.25 20.36 31.06
N ASN A 23 12.03 19.64 30.26
CA ASN A 23 12.41 18.27 30.55
C ASN A 23 13.19 18.13 31.85
N LYS A 24 14.17 19.00 32.07
CA LYS A 24 14.96 19.00 33.30
C LYS A 24 14.10 19.28 34.55
N LEU A 25 13.28 20.31 34.49
CA LEU A 25 12.40 20.67 35.61
C LEU A 25 11.37 19.59 35.87
N PHE A 26 10.79 19.04 34.83
CA PHE A 26 9.84 17.95 34.94
C PHE A 26 10.45 16.73 35.62
N ALA A 27 11.62 16.28 35.13
CA ALA A 27 12.32 15.14 35.75
C ALA A 27 12.66 15.36 37.23
N GLN A 28 13.04 16.61 37.59
CA GLN A 28 13.37 16.97 38.99
C GLN A 28 12.16 16.99 39.94
N HIS A 29 10.95 17.16 39.38
CA HIS A 29 9.69 17.24 40.19
C HIS A 29 8.89 15.95 40.16
N LEU A 30 9.36 14.90 39.50
CA LEU A 30 8.71 13.62 39.55
C LEU A 30 8.86 13.00 40.95
N PRO A 31 7.80 12.32 41.46
CA PRO A 31 7.90 11.55 42.71
C PRO A 31 9.01 10.51 42.64
N GLU A 32 9.74 10.30 43.75
CA GLU A 32 10.90 9.39 43.84
C GLU A 32 10.60 7.93 43.42
N ARG A 33 9.34 7.54 43.43
CA ARG A 33 8.92 6.20 42.97
C ARG A 33 9.20 5.97 41.46
N PHE A 34 9.33 7.03 40.67
CA PHE A 34 9.65 6.92 39.25
C PHE A 34 11.16 7.01 39.05
N THR A 35 11.73 5.94 38.55
CA THR A 35 13.17 5.83 38.27
C THR A 35 13.51 5.93 36.79
N LEU A 36 12.49 5.85 35.93
CA LEU A 36 12.58 5.93 34.48
C LEU A 36 11.51 6.87 33.92
N ILE A 37 11.87 7.58 32.85
CA ILE A 37 10.92 8.36 32.04
C ILE A 37 10.93 7.76 30.63
N ASN A 38 9.78 7.27 30.20
CA ASN A 38 9.58 6.85 28.83
C ASN A 38 9.11 8.06 27.99
N ARG A 39 9.84 8.38 26.95
CA ARG A 39 9.54 9.52 26.09
C ARG A 39 8.95 9.08 24.74
N GLU A 40 8.42 7.89 24.69
CA GLU A 40 7.77 7.28 23.53
C GLU A 40 8.64 7.29 22.24
N GLU A 41 7.98 7.12 21.10
CA GLU A 41 8.65 6.99 19.81
C GLU A 41 9.03 8.35 19.16
N ASP A 42 9.99 8.31 18.25
CA ASP A 42 10.44 9.48 17.49
C ASP A 42 9.63 9.73 16.20
N LEU A 43 8.59 8.96 15.96
CA LEU A 43 7.71 9.02 14.78
C LEU A 43 8.46 8.92 13.43
N GLY A 44 9.70 8.41 13.43
CA GLY A 44 10.56 8.37 12.24
C GLY A 44 11.13 9.74 11.80
N LEU A 45 11.03 10.76 12.66
CA LEU A 45 11.53 12.10 12.38
C LEU A 45 12.97 12.26 12.88
N ASP A 46 13.93 12.46 11.98
CA ASP A 46 15.36 12.54 12.33
C ASP A 46 15.68 13.61 13.39
N GLY A 47 15.08 14.80 13.28
CA GLY A 47 15.26 15.85 14.25
C GLY A 47 14.76 15.48 15.65
N LEU A 48 13.61 14.79 15.74
CA LEU A 48 13.06 14.31 17.01
C LEU A 48 13.91 13.18 17.58
N ARG A 49 14.40 12.28 16.73
CA ARG A 49 15.33 11.21 17.12
C ARG A 49 16.62 11.78 17.70
N GLN A 50 17.25 12.74 17.03
CA GLN A 50 18.46 13.39 17.51
C GLN A 50 18.23 14.09 18.86
N ALA A 51 17.13 14.83 19.01
CA ALA A 51 16.77 15.47 20.26
C ALA A 51 16.61 14.46 21.40
N LYS A 52 15.93 13.33 21.18
CA LYS A 52 15.77 12.27 22.19
C LYS A 52 17.09 11.58 22.53
N LEU A 53 17.93 11.30 21.55
CA LEU A 53 19.26 10.70 21.76
C LEU A 53 20.21 11.63 22.53
N SER A 54 20.06 12.95 22.39
CA SER A 54 20.89 13.92 23.15
C SER A 54 20.70 13.86 24.66
N TYR A 55 19.63 13.26 25.14
CA TYR A 55 19.40 13.00 26.57
C TYR A 55 20.13 11.74 27.11
N HIS A 56 20.92 11.06 26.28
CA HIS A 56 21.64 9.84 26.65
C HIS A 56 20.72 8.78 27.28
N PRO A 57 19.71 8.26 26.53
CA PRO A 57 18.73 7.32 27.10
C PRO A 57 19.42 6.09 27.67
N ALA A 58 18.93 5.59 28.81
CA ALA A 58 19.48 4.40 29.46
C ALA A 58 19.38 3.16 28.56
N PHE A 59 18.32 3.08 27.76
CA PHE A 59 18.11 2.06 26.72
C PHE A 59 17.08 2.54 25.69
N LEU A 60 17.11 1.95 24.52
CA LEU A 60 16.09 2.12 23.48
C LEU A 60 15.24 0.86 23.46
N GLN A 61 13.95 1.01 23.76
CA GLN A 61 13.01 -0.10 23.71
C GLN A 61 12.47 -0.27 22.29
N HIS A 62 12.57 -1.49 21.77
CA HIS A 62 11.92 -1.83 20.51
C HIS A 62 10.41 -1.94 20.72
N LYS A 63 9.65 -1.25 19.90
CA LYS A 63 8.20 -1.34 19.87
C LYS A 63 7.80 -2.33 18.77
N PHE A 64 6.97 -3.29 19.14
CA PHE A 64 6.41 -4.27 18.23
C PHE A 64 4.91 -4.03 18.11
N ALA A 65 4.40 -4.02 16.88
CA ALA A 65 2.97 -4.08 16.63
C ALA A 65 2.61 -5.52 16.30
N ALA A 66 1.74 -6.14 17.10
CA ALA A 66 1.15 -7.43 16.76
C ALA A 66 -0.16 -7.19 16.00
N ILE A 67 -0.23 -7.63 14.76
CA ILE A 67 -1.40 -7.49 13.90
C ILE A 67 -1.96 -8.88 13.66
N CYS A 68 -3.23 -9.08 14.02
CA CYS A 68 -3.94 -10.29 13.65
C CYS A 68 -4.37 -10.19 12.18
N MET A 69 -3.72 -10.95 11.31
CA MET A 69 -4.13 -11.07 9.92
C MET A 69 -5.04 -12.29 9.74
N HIS A 70 -6.05 -12.16 8.87
CA HIS A 70 -6.86 -13.30 8.46
C HIS A 70 -5.99 -14.28 7.63
N PRO A 71 -6.23 -15.62 7.70
CA PRO A 71 -5.47 -16.59 6.90
C PRO A 71 -5.38 -16.25 5.41
N ASP A 72 -6.45 -15.70 4.83
CA ASP A 72 -6.45 -15.26 3.43
C ASP A 72 -5.50 -14.08 3.17
N GLU A 73 -5.34 -13.17 4.15
CA GLU A 73 -4.40 -12.03 4.06
C GLU A 73 -2.97 -12.52 4.08
N VAL A 74 -2.67 -13.49 4.96
CA VAL A 74 -1.35 -14.14 5.03
C VAL A 74 -1.04 -14.82 3.70
N ALA A 75 -1.99 -15.59 3.16
CA ALA A 75 -1.82 -16.28 1.88
C ALA A 75 -1.61 -15.30 0.71
N CYS A 76 -2.35 -14.17 0.69
CA CYS A 76 -2.13 -13.10 -0.30
C CYS A 76 -0.74 -12.48 -0.18
N LYS A 77 -0.28 -12.19 1.04
CA LYS A 77 1.06 -11.65 1.30
C LYS A 77 2.15 -12.61 0.79
N GLU A 78 2.08 -13.88 1.17
CA GLU A 78 3.04 -14.88 0.73
C GLU A 78 3.08 -15.02 -0.80
N LEU A 79 1.90 -15.04 -1.43
CA LEU A 79 1.79 -15.09 -2.89
C LEU A 79 2.36 -13.84 -3.56
N TRP A 80 2.12 -12.64 -2.97
CA TRP A 80 2.68 -11.39 -3.45
C TRP A 80 4.21 -11.45 -3.49
N MET A 81 4.82 -11.78 -2.36
CA MET A 81 6.28 -11.86 -2.25
C MET A 81 6.89 -12.86 -3.24
N LYS A 82 6.24 -14.03 -3.42
CA LYS A 82 6.68 -15.04 -4.41
C LYS A 82 6.57 -14.57 -5.86
N ALA A 83 5.53 -13.81 -6.18
CA ALA A 83 5.23 -13.43 -7.56
C ALA A 83 6.03 -12.21 -8.03
N PHE A 84 6.24 -11.23 -7.15
CA PHE A 84 6.85 -9.94 -7.47
C PHE A 84 8.26 -9.78 -6.89
N GLY A 85 8.59 -10.48 -5.81
CA GLY A 85 9.88 -10.36 -5.14
C GLY A 85 10.02 -9.13 -4.26
N ASP A 86 8.92 -8.43 -3.98
CA ASP A 86 8.89 -7.32 -3.05
C ASP A 86 9.19 -7.78 -1.63
N ASP A 87 9.69 -6.88 -0.80
CA ASP A 87 9.97 -7.17 0.60
C ASP A 87 8.69 -7.32 1.44
N GLU A 88 8.86 -7.88 2.61
CA GLU A 88 7.76 -8.13 3.55
C GLU A 88 7.07 -6.84 3.99
N GLN A 89 7.83 -5.75 4.18
CA GLN A 89 7.28 -4.47 4.64
C GLN A 89 6.35 -3.86 3.60
N PHE A 90 6.70 -3.94 2.32
CA PHE A 90 5.83 -3.49 1.23
C PHE A 90 4.56 -4.34 1.14
N ALA A 91 4.71 -5.68 1.15
CA ALA A 91 3.59 -6.61 1.07
C ALA A 91 2.61 -6.42 2.25
N ASP A 92 3.11 -6.27 3.48
CA ASP A 92 2.30 -5.95 4.66
C ASP A 92 1.57 -4.62 4.49
N SER A 93 2.27 -3.58 4.06
CA SER A 93 1.70 -2.25 3.86
C SER A 93 0.55 -2.27 2.85
N PHE A 94 0.69 -3.02 1.75
CA PHE A 94 -0.35 -3.17 0.75
C PHE A 94 -1.54 -3.98 1.27
N ILE A 95 -1.29 -5.17 1.80
CA ILE A 95 -2.36 -6.07 2.26
C ILE A 95 -3.16 -5.42 3.40
N MET A 96 -2.50 -4.85 4.40
CA MET A 96 -3.18 -4.20 5.53
C MET A 96 -4.08 -3.03 5.13
N ARG A 97 -3.71 -2.29 4.09
CA ARG A 97 -4.47 -1.10 3.67
C ARG A 97 -5.56 -1.42 2.66
N TYR A 98 -5.32 -2.34 1.76
CA TYR A 98 -6.15 -2.50 0.55
C TYR A 98 -6.82 -3.86 0.44
N TYR A 99 -6.40 -4.85 1.23
CA TYR A 99 -7.08 -6.14 1.24
C TYR A 99 -8.55 -5.99 1.65
N SER A 100 -9.39 -6.61 0.88
CA SER A 100 -10.81 -6.81 1.20
C SER A 100 -11.30 -8.00 0.37
N ARG A 101 -12.05 -8.91 0.99
CA ARG A 101 -12.66 -10.06 0.29
C ARG A 101 -13.54 -9.64 -0.90
N ARG A 102 -14.07 -8.41 -0.88
CA ARG A 102 -14.87 -7.85 -1.99
C ARG A 102 -14.02 -7.31 -3.14
N ARG A 103 -12.74 -7.08 -2.89
CA ARG A 103 -11.81 -6.45 -3.85
C ARG A 103 -10.71 -7.41 -4.29
N MET A 104 -10.49 -8.50 -3.57
CA MET A 104 -9.45 -9.48 -3.86
C MET A 104 -10.08 -10.72 -4.48
N LEU A 105 -9.86 -10.94 -5.76
CA LEU A 105 -10.16 -12.21 -6.40
C LEU A 105 -9.01 -13.18 -6.18
N THR A 106 -9.33 -14.41 -5.82
CA THR A 106 -8.34 -15.47 -5.58
C THR A 106 -8.73 -16.74 -6.31
N ALA A 107 -7.74 -17.53 -6.68
CA ALA A 107 -7.93 -18.88 -7.21
C ALA A 107 -7.03 -19.86 -6.45
N GLU A 108 -7.59 -20.99 -6.11
CA GLU A 108 -6.89 -22.06 -5.41
C GLU A 108 -6.49 -23.17 -6.38
N ALA A 109 -5.37 -23.81 -6.07
CA ALA A 109 -4.96 -25.06 -6.68
C ALA A 109 -4.24 -25.91 -5.62
N GLU A 110 -4.55 -27.20 -5.60
CA GLU A 110 -3.95 -28.16 -4.67
C GLU A 110 -4.10 -27.74 -3.19
N GLY A 111 -5.28 -27.16 -2.84
CA GLY A 111 -5.63 -26.77 -1.46
C GLY A 111 -4.90 -25.51 -0.94
N ARG A 112 -4.29 -24.71 -1.81
CA ARG A 112 -3.64 -23.45 -1.45
C ARG A 112 -3.94 -22.34 -2.45
N MET A 113 -3.82 -21.10 -2.01
CA MET A 113 -3.96 -19.95 -2.89
C MET A 113 -2.85 -19.97 -3.95
N ALA A 114 -3.25 -20.00 -5.21
CA ALA A 114 -2.35 -20.14 -6.36
C ALA A 114 -2.33 -18.90 -7.27
N ALA A 115 -3.38 -18.08 -7.23
CA ALA A 115 -3.41 -16.82 -7.95
C ALA A 115 -4.28 -15.79 -7.21
N MET A 116 -3.99 -14.52 -7.41
CA MET A 116 -4.78 -13.40 -6.89
C MET A 116 -4.82 -12.23 -7.87
N LEU A 117 -5.86 -11.41 -7.75
CA LEU A 117 -6.10 -10.23 -8.56
C LEU A 117 -6.89 -9.20 -7.75
N PRO A 118 -6.25 -8.12 -7.27
CA PRO A 118 -6.92 -7.00 -6.62
C PRO A 118 -7.68 -6.12 -7.59
N LEU A 119 -8.89 -5.71 -7.20
CA LEU A 119 -9.76 -4.75 -7.90
C LEU A 119 -9.87 -3.49 -7.06
N LEU A 120 -9.09 -2.47 -7.36
CA LEU A 120 -9.00 -1.24 -6.58
C LEU A 120 -9.89 -0.14 -7.18
N PRO A 121 -10.75 0.51 -6.37
CA PRO A 121 -11.64 1.54 -6.86
C PRO A 121 -10.90 2.87 -7.02
N PHE A 122 -10.96 3.41 -8.22
CA PHE A 122 -10.42 4.73 -8.58
C PHE A 122 -11.46 5.55 -9.35
N ARG A 123 -11.20 6.84 -9.47
CA ARG A 123 -11.79 7.73 -10.46
C ARG A 123 -10.73 8.27 -11.36
N THR A 124 -11.04 8.37 -12.65
CA THR A 124 -10.20 8.98 -13.68
C THR A 124 -11.04 9.95 -14.50
N GLU A 125 -10.44 10.56 -15.51
CA GLU A 125 -11.13 11.37 -16.53
C GLU A 125 -12.21 10.55 -17.27
N LEU A 126 -12.11 9.23 -17.25
CA LEU A 126 -13.08 8.31 -17.87
C LEU A 126 -14.26 7.97 -16.95
N GLY A 127 -14.28 8.48 -15.72
CA GLY A 127 -15.33 8.21 -14.74
C GLY A 127 -14.91 7.20 -13.67
N ARG A 128 -15.86 6.37 -13.25
CA ARG A 128 -15.62 5.29 -12.27
C ARG A 128 -14.73 4.22 -12.88
N THR A 129 -13.57 4.02 -12.30
CA THR A 129 -12.52 3.20 -12.88
C THR A 129 -12.04 2.15 -11.87
N THR A 130 -11.98 0.88 -12.27
CA THR A 130 -11.30 -0.14 -11.48
C THR A 130 -9.84 -0.25 -11.93
N TYR A 131 -8.90 -0.15 -10.99
CA TYR A 131 -7.51 -0.49 -11.22
C TYR A 131 -7.27 -1.97 -10.88
N ILE A 132 -6.89 -2.75 -11.88
CA ILE A 132 -6.44 -4.14 -11.71
C ILE A 132 -4.95 -4.09 -11.35
N TYR A 133 -4.66 -4.24 -10.08
CA TYR A 133 -3.30 -4.06 -9.53
C TYR A 133 -2.70 -5.40 -9.12
N GLY A 134 -1.45 -5.67 -9.51
CA GLY A 134 -0.72 -6.81 -9.00
C GLY A 134 -1.34 -8.19 -9.31
N VAL A 135 -1.64 -8.48 -10.58
CA VAL A 135 -2.10 -9.82 -10.99
C VAL A 135 -0.99 -10.84 -10.75
N ALA A 136 -1.16 -11.70 -9.76
CA ALA A 136 -0.15 -12.67 -9.34
C ALA A 136 -0.59 -14.11 -9.58
N THR A 137 0.36 -14.95 -9.99
CA THR A 137 0.22 -16.41 -10.01
C THR A 137 1.49 -17.03 -9.45
N ASP A 138 1.33 -17.90 -8.46
CA ASP A 138 2.45 -18.67 -7.88
C ASP A 138 3.23 -19.35 -9.02
N PRO A 139 4.56 -19.18 -9.08
CA PRO A 139 5.39 -19.77 -10.12
C PRO A 139 5.14 -21.26 -10.38
N ALA A 140 4.83 -22.03 -9.33
CA ALA A 140 4.53 -23.46 -9.44
C ALA A 140 3.22 -23.78 -10.17
N PHE A 141 2.32 -22.81 -10.30
CA PHE A 141 0.99 -22.98 -10.92
C PHE A 141 0.81 -22.17 -12.21
N ARG A 142 1.88 -21.54 -12.71
CA ARG A 142 1.85 -20.84 -14.00
C ARG A 142 1.52 -21.80 -15.15
N GLY A 143 0.95 -21.26 -16.23
CA GLY A 143 0.55 -22.05 -17.40
C GLY A 143 -0.76 -22.81 -17.24
N ARG A 144 -1.41 -22.82 -16.06
CA ARG A 144 -2.68 -23.50 -15.78
C ARG A 144 -3.93 -22.64 -16.03
N GLY A 145 -3.78 -21.44 -16.58
CA GLY A 145 -4.89 -20.55 -16.93
C GLY A 145 -5.52 -19.77 -15.78
N LEU A 146 -4.97 -19.82 -14.55
CA LEU A 146 -5.53 -19.17 -13.36
C LEU A 146 -5.66 -17.65 -13.51
N ALA A 147 -4.64 -16.97 -14.02
CA ALA A 147 -4.71 -15.53 -14.29
C ALA A 147 -5.83 -15.20 -15.28
N SER A 148 -6.01 -16.01 -16.34
CA SER A 148 -7.08 -15.82 -17.31
C SER A 148 -8.47 -16.04 -16.70
N GLN A 149 -8.59 -16.98 -15.76
CA GLN A 149 -9.83 -17.21 -15.01
C GLN A 149 -10.18 -15.98 -14.16
N LEU A 150 -9.21 -15.46 -13.38
CA LEU A 150 -9.41 -14.28 -12.55
C LEU A 150 -9.70 -13.03 -13.40
N MET A 151 -9.03 -12.85 -14.53
CA MET A 151 -9.31 -11.74 -15.44
C MET A 151 -10.75 -11.79 -16.00
N ARG A 152 -11.25 -12.96 -16.40
CA ARG A 152 -12.66 -13.08 -16.85
C ARG A 152 -13.63 -12.71 -15.73
N GLU A 153 -13.38 -13.16 -14.51
CA GLU A 153 -14.22 -12.82 -13.36
C GLU A 153 -14.12 -11.33 -13.02
N ALA A 154 -12.94 -10.75 -13.08
CA ALA A 154 -12.72 -9.32 -12.90
C ALA A 154 -13.56 -8.50 -13.89
N MET A 155 -13.50 -8.83 -15.18
CA MET A 155 -14.26 -8.11 -16.21
C MET A 155 -15.76 -8.26 -16.02
N ARG A 156 -16.25 -9.43 -15.59
CA ARG A 156 -17.67 -9.64 -15.24
C ARG A 156 -18.08 -8.71 -14.10
N LEU A 157 -17.32 -8.66 -13.01
CA LEU A 157 -17.61 -7.81 -11.85
C LEU A 157 -17.53 -6.31 -12.18
N ILE A 158 -16.55 -5.87 -12.97
CA ILE A 158 -16.41 -4.50 -13.45
C ILE A 158 -17.65 -4.09 -14.25
N ALA A 159 -18.12 -4.98 -15.13
CA ALA A 159 -19.34 -4.74 -15.92
C ALA A 159 -20.58 -4.65 -15.03
N GLU A 160 -20.76 -5.56 -14.08
CA GLU A 160 -21.90 -5.60 -13.14
C GLU A 160 -21.94 -4.39 -12.20
N ARG A 161 -20.78 -3.94 -11.72
CA ARG A 161 -20.67 -2.73 -10.90
C ARG A 161 -21.01 -1.45 -11.64
N GLY A 162 -21.06 -1.49 -12.96
CA GLY A 162 -21.30 -0.34 -13.81
C GLY A 162 -20.09 0.61 -13.89
N ASP A 163 -18.85 0.11 -13.74
CA ASP A 163 -17.68 0.93 -13.89
C ASP A 163 -17.54 1.41 -15.35
N ASP A 164 -17.13 2.66 -15.53
CA ASP A 164 -16.99 3.28 -16.85
C ASP A 164 -15.72 2.81 -17.56
N ALA A 165 -14.67 2.51 -16.79
CA ALA A 165 -13.39 2.04 -17.27
C ALA A 165 -12.71 1.06 -16.31
N ALA A 166 -11.72 0.36 -16.83
CA ALA A 166 -10.72 -0.33 -16.03
C ALA A 166 -9.32 -0.02 -16.58
N LEU A 167 -8.33 0.02 -15.71
CA LEU A 167 -6.95 0.22 -16.09
C LEU A 167 -6.04 -0.82 -15.44
N LEU A 168 -4.90 -1.06 -16.03
CA LEU A 168 -3.79 -1.83 -15.49
C LEU A 168 -2.47 -1.32 -16.09
N ILE A 169 -1.37 -1.53 -15.37
CA ILE A 169 -0.02 -1.25 -15.86
C ILE A 169 0.69 -2.59 -16.07
N PRO A 170 0.96 -2.98 -17.33
CA PRO A 170 1.79 -4.15 -17.59
C PRO A 170 3.21 -3.93 -17.07
N THR A 171 3.78 -4.95 -16.44
CA THR A 171 5.18 -4.88 -15.99
C THR A 171 6.10 -4.50 -17.15
N PRO A 172 6.91 -3.43 -17.02
CA PRO A 172 7.84 -3.01 -18.07
C PRO A 172 8.77 -4.16 -18.52
N GLY A 173 9.08 -4.18 -19.81
CA GLY A 173 9.95 -5.21 -20.40
C GLY A 173 9.30 -6.59 -20.61
N LYS A 174 7.99 -6.73 -20.35
CA LYS A 174 7.23 -7.96 -20.59
C LYS A 174 6.15 -7.73 -21.64
N GLU A 175 6.54 -7.58 -22.90
CA GLU A 175 5.62 -7.23 -24.00
C GLU A 175 4.47 -8.23 -24.19
N TRP A 176 4.68 -9.52 -23.87
CA TRP A 176 3.64 -10.54 -23.92
C TRP A 176 2.44 -10.23 -23.00
N LEU A 177 2.63 -9.42 -21.95
CA LEU A 177 1.54 -9.00 -21.06
C LEU A 177 0.53 -8.10 -21.79
N ARG A 178 0.99 -7.26 -22.72
CA ARG A 178 0.10 -6.41 -23.52
C ARG A 178 -0.82 -7.27 -24.39
N GLU A 179 -0.28 -8.32 -25.02
CA GLU A 179 -1.08 -9.29 -25.76
C GLU A 179 -2.04 -10.05 -24.85
N PHE A 180 -1.56 -10.48 -23.68
CA PHE A 180 -2.39 -11.17 -22.68
C PHE A 180 -3.60 -10.32 -22.25
N TYR A 181 -3.38 -9.05 -21.86
CA TYR A 181 -4.45 -8.16 -21.42
C TYR A 181 -5.33 -7.69 -22.59
N GLY A 182 -4.79 -7.58 -23.78
CA GLY A 182 -5.54 -7.28 -24.99
C GLY A 182 -6.69 -8.26 -25.26
N ARG A 183 -6.54 -9.53 -24.89
CA ARG A 183 -7.60 -10.56 -24.98
C ARG A 183 -8.83 -10.27 -24.11
N PHE A 184 -8.68 -9.39 -23.13
CA PHE A 184 -9.76 -8.94 -22.24
C PHE A 184 -10.26 -7.53 -22.58
N GLY A 185 -9.87 -7.00 -23.76
CA GLY A 185 -10.30 -5.71 -24.26
C GLY A 185 -9.49 -4.50 -23.76
N PHE A 186 -8.37 -4.72 -23.08
CA PHE A 186 -7.47 -3.65 -22.70
C PHE A 186 -6.64 -3.20 -23.89
N ALA A 187 -6.56 -1.89 -24.09
CA ALA A 187 -5.81 -1.29 -25.20
C ALA A 187 -5.15 0.02 -24.78
N GLY A 188 -4.33 0.57 -25.65
CA GLY A 188 -3.65 1.85 -25.47
C GLY A 188 -2.35 1.73 -24.67
N ASP A 189 -1.73 2.87 -24.51
CA ASP A 189 -0.46 3.07 -23.80
C ASP A 189 -0.46 4.49 -23.25
N VAL A 190 -1.24 4.72 -22.20
CA VAL A 190 -1.55 6.05 -21.69
C VAL A 190 -0.72 6.32 -20.43
N PRO A 191 0.01 7.43 -20.33
CA PRO A 191 0.68 7.82 -19.09
C PRO A 191 -0.35 7.88 -17.96
N ALA A 192 -0.05 7.26 -16.82
CA ALA A 192 -0.92 7.24 -15.66
C ALA A 192 -0.22 7.87 -14.45
N ARG A 193 -0.99 8.68 -13.70
CA ARG A 193 -0.57 9.26 -12.44
C ARG A 193 -1.55 8.86 -11.35
N PHE A 194 -1.03 8.37 -10.23
CA PHE A 194 -1.86 7.96 -9.09
C PHE A 194 -1.86 9.02 -7.99
N VAL A 195 -3.04 9.25 -7.41
CA VAL A 195 -3.23 10.17 -6.28
C VAL A 195 -3.97 9.39 -5.19
N SER A 196 -3.33 9.18 -4.06
CA SER A 196 -3.92 8.57 -2.88
C SER A 196 -3.73 9.45 -1.65
N ALA A 197 -4.71 9.44 -0.74
CA ALA A 197 -4.66 10.25 0.49
C ALA A 197 -3.54 9.80 1.44
N ASP A 198 -3.21 8.52 1.43
CA ASP A 198 -2.17 7.91 2.27
C ASP A 198 -0.78 7.86 1.60
N ARG A 199 -0.66 8.51 0.42
CA ARG A 199 0.58 8.59 -0.37
C ARG A 199 1.18 7.23 -0.76
N PHE A 200 0.37 6.17 -0.79
CA PHE A 200 0.82 4.89 -1.31
C PHE A 200 1.10 5.03 -2.82
N ASP A 201 2.26 4.56 -3.25
CA ASP A 201 2.63 4.55 -4.67
C ASP A 201 2.01 3.33 -5.36
N PHE A 202 1.00 3.58 -6.19
CA PHE A 202 0.34 2.56 -7.02
C PHE A 202 1.02 2.38 -8.39
N GLY A 203 2.05 3.15 -8.68
CA GLY A 203 2.83 3.05 -9.90
C GLY A 203 3.89 1.95 -9.84
N THR A 204 4.79 1.99 -10.78
CA THR A 204 5.92 1.07 -10.89
C THR A 204 7.17 1.55 -10.13
N GLY A 205 7.07 2.70 -9.44
CA GLY A 205 8.21 3.40 -8.86
C GLY A 205 8.97 4.29 -9.87
N ASP A 206 8.63 4.19 -11.15
CA ASP A 206 9.13 5.05 -12.22
C ASP A 206 7.95 5.65 -12.99
N ALA A 207 7.70 6.94 -12.80
CA ALA A 207 6.60 7.64 -13.44
C ALA A 207 6.65 7.60 -14.98
N ALA A 208 7.82 7.43 -15.58
CA ALA A 208 7.96 7.27 -17.02
C ALA A 208 7.51 5.88 -17.51
N ALA A 209 7.59 4.88 -16.62
CA ALA A 209 7.15 3.52 -16.88
C ALA A 209 5.68 3.27 -16.54
N ASP A 210 5.01 4.22 -15.88
CA ASP A 210 3.59 4.14 -15.53
C ASP A 210 2.70 4.37 -16.75
N ARG A 211 2.65 3.34 -17.60
CA ARG A 211 1.94 3.35 -18.90
C ARG A 211 0.79 2.35 -18.83
N ALA A 212 -0.44 2.89 -18.73
CA ALA A 212 -1.63 2.08 -18.56
C ALA A 212 -2.20 1.55 -19.87
N MET A 213 -2.66 0.31 -19.84
CA MET A 213 -3.66 -0.20 -20.75
C MET A 213 -5.05 0.00 -20.15
N VAL A 214 -6.02 0.36 -20.97
CA VAL A 214 -7.36 0.78 -20.54
C VAL A 214 -8.43 -0.02 -21.26
N TRP A 215 -9.38 -0.54 -20.50
CA TRP A 215 -10.66 -1.00 -20.99
C TRP A 215 -11.70 0.11 -20.73
N ARG A 216 -12.61 0.34 -21.68
CA ARG A 216 -13.69 1.32 -21.59
C ARG A 216 -15.02 0.64 -21.86
N ARG A 217 -16.03 0.96 -21.04
CA ARG A 217 -17.39 0.49 -21.25
C ARG A 217 -17.96 0.99 -22.58
N ASP A 218 -17.74 2.25 -22.85
CA ASP A 218 -18.04 2.87 -24.15
C ASP A 218 -16.72 3.11 -24.92
N SER A 219 -16.48 2.27 -25.89
CA SER A 219 -15.27 2.35 -26.72
C SER A 219 -15.22 3.60 -27.62
N SER A 220 -16.35 4.30 -27.80
CA SER A 220 -16.39 5.56 -28.56
C SER A 220 -15.76 6.74 -27.80
N VAL A 221 -15.70 6.67 -26.47
CA VAL A 221 -14.99 7.67 -25.63
C VAL A 221 -13.51 7.61 -25.91
N PRO A 222 -12.85 8.69 -26.35
CA PRO A 222 -11.41 8.67 -26.66
C PRO A 222 -10.60 8.44 -25.38
N LEU A 223 -9.41 7.84 -25.55
CA LEU A 223 -8.43 7.79 -24.47
C LEU A 223 -7.86 9.20 -24.24
N PRO A 224 -7.72 9.63 -22.97
CA PRO A 224 -7.07 10.89 -22.67
C PRO A 224 -5.56 10.82 -22.96
N GLU A 225 -4.92 11.97 -23.10
CA GLU A 225 -3.47 12.06 -23.27
C GLU A 225 -2.73 11.57 -22.01
N GLN A 226 -3.34 11.75 -20.84
CA GLN A 226 -2.85 11.29 -19.53
C GLN A 226 -4.04 10.91 -18.65
N LEU A 227 -3.86 9.88 -17.83
CA LEU A 227 -4.81 9.49 -16.80
C LEU A 227 -4.34 9.99 -15.43
N THR A 228 -5.25 10.62 -14.70
CA THR A 228 -5.08 10.89 -13.26
C THR A 228 -6.02 9.98 -12.48
N ALA A 229 -5.48 8.96 -11.87
CA ALA A 229 -6.24 7.99 -11.10
C ALA A 229 -6.26 8.41 -9.61
N SER A 230 -7.42 8.81 -9.13
CA SER A 230 -7.65 9.19 -7.73
C SER A 230 -8.36 8.08 -6.99
N TRP A 231 -7.85 7.71 -5.80
CA TRP A 231 -8.49 6.70 -4.95
C TRP A 231 -9.93 7.10 -4.61
N HIS A 232 -10.83 6.15 -4.76
CA HIS A 232 -12.25 6.34 -4.47
C HIS A 232 -12.71 5.28 -3.45
N SER A 233 -12.89 5.68 -2.19
CA SER A 233 -13.35 4.83 -1.09
C SER A 233 -14.82 4.46 -1.21
#